data_cdd042c0524eafd5048c94afbfa93783
#
_entry.id   cdd042c0524eafd5048c94afbfa93783
#
_cell.length_a   1.000
_cell.length_b   1.000
_cell.length_c   1.000
_cell.angle_alpha   90.00
_cell.angle_beta   90.00
_cell.angle_gamma   90.00
#
_symmetry.space_group_name_H-M   'P 1'
#
loop_
_entity.id
_entity.type
_entity.pdbx_description
1 polymer ?
#
loop_
_entity_poly.entity_id
_entity_poly.type
_entity_poly.pdbx_seq_one_letter_code
_entity_poly.pdbx_strand_id
1 'polypeptide(L)'
;EGEGEVQEMIDIADYAVGLSRQLYGKTMHSERPNHRMYEQWHPLGTVGIVTAFNFPGAVWAWNAMIAAVCGDVMVWKPSSKTPLTAIAIQKIVNEVMTPLGWDGVMSLLVGSSRDVGELLVHDRRVPLVSATGSCHMGRKIGEAVAKRLGRSLLELGGNNAIIVMPDSDPELVLRAVLFGAVGTSGQRCTSTRRLFLHKSISASIIDKLITSYSQIKIGNPLDSDTLVGPLVDNKAVKEYSDALEIIKKEKGEILYGGNVIQRDGYYVEPTLVKANMDMEIVREETFAPILYIFEFEVLEEAIEAHNSVCLLYTSDAADESCRV
;
A
#
# COMPACT_ATOMS: atom_id res chain seq x y z
N GLU A 1 8.71 8.22 -9.56
CA GLU A 1 7.44 7.59 -9.12
C GLU A 1 6.30 7.85 -10.11
N GLY A 2 6.04 9.07 -10.55
CA GLY A 2 4.93 9.36 -11.48
C GLY A 2 4.98 8.56 -12.78
N GLU A 3 6.15 8.40 -13.39
CA GLU A 3 6.33 7.55 -14.57
C GLU A 3 6.03 6.07 -14.27
N GLY A 4 6.44 5.60 -13.09
CA GLY A 4 6.15 4.24 -12.63
C GLY A 4 4.64 4.01 -12.45
N GLU A 5 3.93 4.96 -11.84
CA GLU A 5 2.47 4.85 -11.73
C GLU A 5 1.78 4.78 -13.09
N VAL A 6 2.20 5.61 -14.05
CA VAL A 6 1.64 5.56 -15.41
C VAL A 6 1.95 4.23 -16.08
N GLN A 7 3.15 3.68 -15.91
CA GLN A 7 3.50 2.36 -16.44
C GLN A 7 2.61 1.26 -15.84
N GLU A 8 2.39 1.27 -14.54
CA GLU A 8 1.49 0.32 -13.88
C GLU A 8 0.03 0.44 -14.38
N MET A 9 -0.43 1.65 -14.69
CA MET A 9 -1.76 1.85 -15.30
C MET A 9 -1.84 1.21 -16.68
N ILE A 10 -0.77 1.27 -17.48
CA ILE A 10 -0.69 0.62 -18.80
C ILE A 10 -0.69 -0.90 -18.64
N ASP A 11 0.17 -1.41 -17.77
CA ASP A 11 0.36 -2.84 -17.56
C ASP A 11 -0.93 -3.51 -17.08
N ILE A 12 -1.66 -2.90 -16.15
CA ILE A 12 -2.94 -3.47 -15.70
C ILE A 12 -4.03 -3.39 -16.78
N ALA A 13 -4.01 -2.37 -17.63
CA ALA A 13 -4.94 -2.29 -18.74
C ALA A 13 -4.69 -3.42 -19.75
N ASP A 14 -3.43 -3.70 -20.10
CA ASP A 14 -3.05 -4.80 -20.96
C ASP A 14 -3.41 -6.16 -20.34
N TYR A 15 -3.17 -6.33 -19.03
CA TYR A 15 -3.59 -7.52 -18.31
C TYR A 15 -5.11 -7.71 -18.34
N ALA A 16 -5.89 -6.66 -18.11
CA ALA A 16 -7.35 -6.72 -18.16
C ALA A 16 -7.87 -7.09 -19.56
N VAL A 17 -7.25 -6.58 -20.63
CA VAL A 17 -7.56 -7.01 -22.00
C VAL A 17 -7.31 -8.50 -22.17
N GLY A 18 -6.21 -9.04 -21.66
CA GLY A 18 -5.93 -10.48 -21.64
C GLY A 18 -6.99 -11.27 -20.89
N LEU A 19 -7.41 -10.80 -19.70
CA LEU A 19 -8.45 -11.43 -18.87
C LEU A 19 -9.80 -11.48 -19.59
N SER A 20 -10.12 -10.52 -20.45
CA SER A 20 -11.39 -10.50 -21.20
C SER A 20 -11.62 -11.78 -22.02
N ARG A 21 -10.57 -12.54 -22.31
CA ARG A 21 -10.62 -13.82 -23.03
C ARG A 21 -10.56 -15.03 -22.10
N GLN A 22 -10.52 -14.83 -20.78
CA GLN A 22 -10.30 -15.87 -19.79
C GLN A 22 -11.41 -15.95 -18.72
N LEU A 23 -12.48 -15.17 -18.88
CA LEU A 23 -13.65 -15.20 -17.98
C LEU A 23 -14.61 -16.33 -18.35
N TYR A 24 -14.09 -17.56 -18.45
CA TYR A 24 -14.90 -18.76 -18.73
C TYR A 24 -15.30 -19.44 -17.43
N GLY A 25 -16.47 -20.11 -17.48
CA GLY A 25 -16.98 -20.94 -16.39
C GLY A 25 -16.83 -22.43 -16.67
N LYS A 26 -16.95 -23.23 -15.62
CA LYS A 26 -16.97 -24.69 -15.72
C LYS A 26 -18.31 -25.19 -16.20
N THR A 27 -18.31 -26.27 -16.99
CA THR A 27 -19.51 -27.01 -17.35
C THR A 27 -19.52 -28.33 -16.57
N MET A 28 -20.65 -28.64 -15.92
CA MET A 28 -20.83 -29.83 -15.12
C MET A 28 -21.98 -30.68 -15.67
N HIS A 29 -21.90 -32.00 -15.42
CA HIS A 29 -22.97 -32.91 -15.71
C HIS A 29 -24.08 -32.78 -14.64
N SER A 30 -25.35 -32.84 -15.06
CA SER A 30 -26.50 -32.85 -14.14
C SER A 30 -26.97 -34.29 -13.90
N GLU A 31 -27.32 -34.62 -12.68
CA GLU A 31 -28.01 -35.87 -12.32
C GLU A 31 -29.48 -35.89 -12.79
N ARG A 32 -30.03 -34.74 -13.21
CA ARG A 32 -31.42 -34.59 -13.63
C ARG A 32 -31.55 -34.69 -15.15
N PRO A 33 -32.52 -35.46 -15.69
CA PRO A 33 -32.80 -35.48 -17.11
C PRO A 33 -33.15 -34.07 -17.63
N ASN A 34 -32.69 -33.74 -18.85
CA ASN A 34 -32.96 -32.47 -19.53
C ASN A 34 -32.43 -31.21 -18.80
N HIS A 35 -31.49 -31.35 -17.87
CA HIS A 35 -30.81 -30.26 -17.19
C HIS A 35 -29.36 -30.13 -17.63
N ARG A 36 -28.92 -28.88 -17.79
CA ARG A 36 -27.51 -28.52 -18.05
C ARG A 36 -27.03 -27.59 -16.98
N MET A 37 -25.84 -27.85 -16.42
CA MET A 37 -25.23 -27.04 -15.38
C MET A 37 -23.94 -26.42 -15.91
N TYR A 38 -23.78 -25.12 -15.70
CA TYR A 38 -22.55 -24.38 -16.03
C TYR A 38 -22.42 -23.16 -15.16
N GLU A 39 -21.19 -22.70 -14.96
CA GLU A 39 -20.86 -21.42 -14.33
C GLU A 39 -20.84 -20.33 -15.39
N GLN A 40 -21.28 -19.14 -15.01
CA GLN A 40 -21.19 -17.94 -15.84
C GLN A 40 -20.92 -16.74 -14.94
N TRP A 41 -19.97 -15.91 -15.34
CA TRP A 41 -19.67 -14.67 -14.65
C TRP A 41 -20.61 -13.56 -15.12
N HIS A 42 -21.15 -12.81 -14.15
CA HIS A 42 -22.01 -11.66 -14.40
C HIS A 42 -21.48 -10.44 -13.66
N PRO A 43 -21.65 -9.23 -14.23
CA PRO A 43 -21.30 -8.00 -13.56
C PRO A 43 -21.97 -7.88 -12.18
N LEU A 44 -21.24 -7.28 -11.23
CA LEU A 44 -21.81 -6.94 -9.91
C LEU A 44 -22.68 -5.68 -9.98
N GLY A 45 -22.43 -4.82 -10.96
CA GLY A 45 -23.10 -3.54 -11.15
C GLY A 45 -22.18 -2.36 -10.83
N THR A 46 -22.58 -1.53 -9.87
CA THR A 46 -21.75 -0.36 -9.49
C THR A 46 -20.73 -0.74 -8.42
N VAL A 47 -19.45 -0.58 -8.69
CA VAL A 47 -18.35 -0.80 -7.76
C VAL A 47 -17.85 0.53 -7.20
N GLY A 48 -17.72 0.63 -5.88
CA GLY A 48 -17.08 1.77 -5.21
C GLY A 48 -15.58 1.53 -5.08
N ILE A 49 -14.76 2.46 -5.56
CA ILE A 49 -13.30 2.41 -5.44
C ILE A 49 -12.84 3.56 -4.56
N VAL A 50 -12.20 3.25 -3.42
CA VAL A 50 -11.62 4.24 -2.51
C VAL A 50 -10.12 4.08 -2.51
N THR A 51 -9.37 5.15 -2.87
CA THR A 51 -7.92 5.07 -3.00
C THR A 51 -7.18 5.94 -2.00
N ALA A 52 -5.97 5.52 -1.63
CA ALA A 52 -5.05 6.26 -0.78
C ALA A 52 -4.31 7.36 -1.55
N PHE A 53 -3.47 8.12 -0.85
CA PHE A 53 -2.76 9.28 -1.42
C PHE A 53 -1.41 8.94 -2.05
N ASN A 54 -0.80 7.82 -1.66
CA ASN A 54 0.59 7.51 -1.96
C ASN A 54 0.81 7.01 -3.41
N PHE A 55 -0.21 6.37 -4.00
CA PHE A 55 -0.25 5.98 -5.42
C PHE A 55 -1.60 6.43 -6.00
N PRO A 56 -1.75 7.74 -6.27
CA PRO A 56 -3.05 8.33 -6.57
C PRO A 56 -3.63 7.93 -7.94
N GLY A 57 -2.82 7.42 -8.86
CA GLY A 57 -3.24 6.94 -10.17
C GLY A 57 -3.26 5.43 -10.30
N ALA A 58 -2.16 4.76 -9.99
CA ALA A 58 -1.98 3.33 -10.19
C ALA A 58 -3.03 2.49 -9.45
N VAL A 59 -3.25 2.75 -8.16
CA VAL A 59 -4.22 1.99 -7.34
C VAL A 59 -5.65 2.10 -7.89
N TRP A 60 -6.03 3.28 -8.42
CA TRP A 60 -7.31 3.39 -9.10
C TRP A 60 -7.34 2.49 -10.36
N ALA A 61 -6.30 2.55 -11.18
CA ALA A 61 -6.26 1.79 -12.42
C ALA A 61 -6.33 0.27 -12.19
N TRP A 62 -5.64 -0.26 -11.20
CA TRP A 62 -5.71 -1.69 -10.85
C TRP A 62 -7.15 -2.14 -10.61
N ASN A 63 -7.89 -1.36 -9.84
CA ASN A 63 -9.29 -1.65 -9.55
C ASN A 63 -10.19 -1.40 -10.76
N ALA A 64 -10.00 -0.27 -11.45
CA ALA A 64 -10.86 0.17 -12.53
C ALA A 64 -10.80 -0.75 -13.76
N MET A 65 -9.59 -1.16 -14.15
CA MET A 65 -9.42 -2.02 -15.33
C MET A 65 -10.00 -3.42 -15.08
N ILE A 66 -9.84 -3.97 -13.88
CA ILE A 66 -10.44 -5.27 -13.51
C ILE A 66 -11.97 -5.16 -13.41
N ALA A 67 -12.51 -4.10 -12.81
CA ALA A 67 -13.95 -3.88 -12.79
C ALA A 67 -14.52 -3.73 -14.19
N ALA A 68 -13.86 -2.98 -15.08
CA ALA A 68 -14.29 -2.77 -16.46
C ALA A 68 -14.34 -4.08 -17.25
N VAL A 69 -13.33 -4.96 -17.14
CA VAL A 69 -13.33 -6.25 -17.85
C VAL A 69 -14.41 -7.19 -17.35
N CYS A 70 -14.85 -7.04 -16.09
CA CYS A 70 -15.97 -7.77 -15.51
C CYS A 70 -17.34 -7.19 -15.92
N GLY A 71 -17.36 -6.05 -16.64
CA GLY A 71 -18.59 -5.37 -17.06
C GLY A 71 -19.20 -4.47 -15.99
N ASP A 72 -18.47 -4.15 -14.95
CA ASP A 72 -18.91 -3.28 -13.87
C ASP A 72 -18.70 -1.81 -14.21
N VAL A 73 -19.58 -0.94 -13.70
CA VAL A 73 -19.36 0.50 -13.67
C VAL A 73 -18.81 0.91 -12.32
N MET A 74 -18.06 1.99 -12.26
CA MET A 74 -17.35 2.36 -11.04
C MET A 74 -17.51 3.81 -10.63
N VAL A 75 -17.52 4.02 -9.31
CA VAL A 75 -17.47 5.32 -8.67
C VAL A 75 -16.18 5.41 -7.87
N TRP A 76 -15.26 6.24 -8.32
CA TRP A 76 -13.96 6.45 -7.69
C TRP A 76 -13.99 7.61 -6.70
N LYS A 77 -13.68 7.34 -5.44
CA LYS A 77 -13.45 8.33 -4.41
C LYS A 77 -11.95 8.35 -4.05
N PRO A 78 -11.16 9.28 -4.58
CA PRO A 78 -9.74 9.42 -4.27
C PRO A 78 -9.51 9.94 -2.86
N SER A 79 -8.27 9.84 -2.39
CA SER A 79 -7.85 10.55 -1.19
C SER A 79 -8.09 12.06 -1.33
N SER A 80 -8.57 12.69 -0.26
CA SER A 80 -8.72 14.15 -0.21
C SER A 80 -7.37 14.90 -0.22
N LYS A 81 -6.25 14.21 -0.08
CA LYS A 81 -4.90 14.76 -0.13
C LYS A 81 -4.35 14.89 -1.56
N THR A 82 -4.90 14.10 -2.51
CA THR A 82 -4.43 14.06 -3.91
C THR A 82 -5.57 14.20 -4.94
N PRO A 83 -6.50 15.16 -4.77
CA PRO A 83 -7.66 15.27 -5.65
C PRO A 83 -7.29 15.71 -7.07
N LEU A 84 -6.22 16.49 -7.24
CA LEU A 84 -5.85 17.04 -8.54
C LEU A 84 -5.40 15.96 -9.53
N THR A 85 -4.66 14.96 -9.07
CA THR A 85 -4.28 13.80 -9.88
C THR A 85 -5.52 13.06 -10.37
N ALA A 86 -6.49 12.82 -9.49
CA ALA A 86 -7.73 12.14 -9.85
C ALA A 86 -8.56 12.93 -10.86
N ILE A 87 -8.64 14.25 -10.72
CA ILE A 87 -9.33 15.14 -11.68
C ILE A 87 -8.64 15.10 -13.04
N ALA A 88 -7.31 15.11 -13.08
CA ALA A 88 -6.55 15.04 -14.32
C ALA A 88 -6.80 13.71 -15.05
N ILE A 89 -6.75 12.59 -14.31
CA ILE A 89 -7.04 11.24 -14.85
C ILE A 89 -8.48 11.20 -15.37
N GLN A 90 -9.46 11.69 -14.61
CA GLN A 90 -10.87 11.67 -15.04
C GLN A 90 -11.11 12.49 -16.31
N LYS A 91 -10.37 13.60 -16.51
CA LYS A 91 -10.45 14.36 -17.76
C LYS A 91 -10.00 13.53 -18.95
N ILE A 92 -8.86 12.85 -18.83
CA ILE A 92 -8.34 11.94 -19.88
C ILE A 92 -9.33 10.80 -20.13
N VAL A 93 -9.87 10.19 -19.08
CA VAL A 93 -10.90 9.15 -19.21
C VAL A 93 -12.11 9.66 -20.00
N ASN A 94 -12.62 10.85 -19.67
CA ASN A 94 -13.76 11.43 -20.37
C ASN A 94 -13.44 11.74 -21.84
N GLU A 95 -12.24 12.25 -22.15
CA GLU A 95 -11.80 12.50 -23.53
C GLU A 95 -11.83 11.25 -24.39
N VAL A 96 -11.53 10.07 -23.79
CA VAL A 96 -11.55 8.78 -24.49
C VAL A 96 -12.95 8.15 -24.52
N MET A 97 -13.67 8.17 -23.41
CA MET A 97 -14.90 7.39 -23.23
C MET A 97 -16.15 8.09 -23.81
N THR A 98 -16.25 9.43 -23.70
CA THR A 98 -17.43 10.18 -24.17
C THR A 98 -17.67 10.05 -25.65
N PRO A 99 -16.66 10.15 -26.55
CA PRO A 99 -16.87 9.94 -27.98
C PRO A 99 -17.37 8.54 -28.35
N LEU A 100 -17.16 7.55 -27.48
CA LEU A 100 -17.60 6.17 -27.64
C LEU A 100 -19.03 5.94 -27.11
N GLY A 101 -19.64 6.94 -26.47
CA GLY A 101 -20.94 6.83 -25.83
C GLY A 101 -20.91 6.04 -24.50
N TRP A 102 -19.78 5.96 -23.83
CA TRP A 102 -19.58 5.21 -22.59
C TRP A 102 -19.47 6.15 -21.37
N ASP A 103 -20.26 7.22 -21.38
CA ASP A 103 -20.35 8.11 -20.24
C ASP A 103 -20.83 7.38 -18.98
N GLY A 104 -20.22 7.69 -17.86
CA GLY A 104 -20.63 7.15 -16.56
C GLY A 104 -20.11 5.75 -16.24
N VAL A 105 -19.37 5.08 -17.13
CA VAL A 105 -18.71 3.79 -16.81
C VAL A 105 -17.66 4.01 -15.75
N MET A 106 -16.87 5.07 -15.88
CA MET A 106 -15.85 5.48 -14.90
C MET A 106 -16.21 6.88 -14.38
N SER A 107 -16.64 6.98 -13.14
CA SER A 107 -17.11 8.24 -12.54
C SER A 107 -16.25 8.62 -11.34
N LEU A 108 -15.94 9.92 -11.22
CA LEU A 108 -15.14 10.49 -10.12
C LEU A 108 -16.04 11.18 -9.10
N LEU A 109 -15.81 10.90 -7.82
CA LEU A 109 -16.48 11.52 -6.69
C LEU A 109 -15.45 12.19 -5.75
N VAL A 110 -15.27 13.50 -5.87
CA VAL A 110 -14.34 14.26 -5.04
C VAL A 110 -15.05 14.83 -3.81
N GLY A 111 -14.47 14.61 -2.64
CA GLY A 111 -14.99 15.15 -1.39
C GLY A 111 -14.35 14.50 -0.17
N SER A 112 -14.76 14.97 1.01
CA SER A 112 -14.25 14.44 2.27
C SER A 112 -14.73 13.02 2.54
N SER A 113 -14.01 12.30 3.39
CA SER A 113 -14.44 10.97 3.83
C SER A 113 -15.78 11.02 4.56
N ARG A 114 -16.03 12.09 5.35
CA ARG A 114 -17.27 12.29 6.10
C ARG A 114 -18.47 12.55 5.20
N ASP A 115 -18.30 13.38 4.15
CA ASP A 115 -19.45 13.85 3.37
C ASP A 115 -19.80 12.86 2.24
N VAL A 116 -18.78 12.42 1.46
CA VAL A 116 -19.03 11.57 0.30
C VAL A 116 -18.53 10.14 0.49
N GLY A 117 -17.47 9.93 1.28
CA GLY A 117 -16.96 8.59 1.58
C GLY A 117 -17.97 7.73 2.34
N GLU A 118 -18.54 8.28 3.40
CA GLU A 118 -19.60 7.60 4.19
C GLU A 118 -20.83 7.27 3.33
N LEU A 119 -21.26 8.20 2.46
CA LEU A 119 -22.39 7.95 1.55
C LEU A 119 -22.09 6.78 0.61
N LEU A 120 -20.91 6.76 -0.03
CA LEU A 120 -20.51 5.70 -0.94
C LEU A 120 -20.48 4.33 -0.25
N VAL A 121 -19.92 4.26 0.95
CA VAL A 121 -19.75 3.00 1.70
C VAL A 121 -21.09 2.44 2.18
N HIS A 122 -22.03 3.30 2.55
CA HIS A 122 -23.35 2.89 3.04
C HIS A 122 -24.40 2.68 1.94
N ASP A 123 -24.13 3.08 0.71
CA ASP A 123 -25.09 2.97 -0.40
C ASP A 123 -25.29 1.50 -0.83
N ARG A 124 -26.53 1.03 -0.72
CA ARG A 124 -26.90 -0.35 -1.10
C ARG A 124 -26.81 -0.63 -2.61
N ARG A 125 -26.75 0.41 -3.43
CA ARG A 125 -26.55 0.28 -4.89
C ARG A 125 -25.12 -0.06 -5.27
N VAL A 126 -24.20 -0.01 -4.30
CA VAL A 126 -22.77 -0.35 -4.46
C VAL A 126 -22.51 -1.70 -3.81
N PRO A 127 -22.70 -2.82 -4.50
CA PRO A 127 -22.55 -4.17 -3.92
C PRO A 127 -21.15 -4.49 -3.46
N LEU A 128 -20.12 -3.90 -4.09
CA LEU A 128 -18.71 -4.06 -3.75
C LEU A 128 -18.06 -2.69 -3.50
N VAL A 129 -17.36 -2.58 -2.38
CA VAL A 129 -16.44 -1.47 -2.10
C VAL A 129 -15.00 -2.02 -2.05
N SER A 130 -14.18 -1.60 -2.99
CA SER A 130 -12.73 -1.84 -2.95
C SER A 130 -12.04 -0.61 -2.35
N ALA A 131 -11.33 -0.79 -1.26
CA ALA A 131 -10.76 0.32 -0.51
C ALA A 131 -9.28 0.07 -0.14
N THR A 132 -8.42 1.00 -0.52
CA THR A 132 -7.01 1.02 -0.17
C THR A 132 -6.74 2.15 0.81
N GLY A 133 -6.11 1.85 1.95
CA GLY A 133 -5.76 2.86 2.95
C GLY A 133 -5.33 2.28 4.29
N SER A 134 -5.49 3.05 5.36
CA SER A 134 -5.07 2.61 6.70
C SER A 134 -5.94 1.50 7.26
N CYS A 135 -5.38 0.66 8.13
CA CYS A 135 -6.13 -0.38 8.86
C CYS A 135 -7.32 0.18 9.65
N HIS A 136 -7.17 1.39 10.20
CA HIS A 136 -8.28 2.08 10.87
C HIS A 136 -9.46 2.38 9.92
N MET A 137 -9.17 2.85 8.71
CA MET A 137 -10.17 3.08 7.68
C MET A 137 -10.78 1.75 7.22
N GLY A 138 -9.96 0.74 6.98
CA GLY A 138 -10.40 -0.58 6.52
C GLY A 138 -11.38 -1.23 7.48
N ARG A 139 -11.13 -1.18 8.79
CA ARG A 139 -12.05 -1.71 9.80
C ARG A 139 -13.42 -1.01 9.74
N LYS A 140 -13.44 0.32 9.63
CA LYS A 140 -14.70 1.09 9.50
C LYS A 140 -15.48 0.74 8.24
N ILE A 141 -14.79 0.66 7.09
CA ILE A 141 -15.41 0.30 5.81
C ILE A 141 -15.93 -1.14 5.87
N GLY A 142 -15.11 -2.09 6.36
CA GLY A 142 -15.50 -3.48 6.48
C GLY A 142 -16.75 -3.67 7.34
N GLU A 143 -16.80 -3.01 8.51
CA GLU A 143 -17.98 -3.03 9.39
C GLU A 143 -19.20 -2.44 8.69
N ALA A 144 -19.10 -1.26 8.09
CA ALA A 144 -20.21 -0.59 7.45
C ALA A 144 -20.77 -1.38 6.25
N VAL A 145 -19.88 -1.94 5.43
CA VAL A 145 -20.27 -2.76 4.26
C VAL A 145 -20.88 -4.08 4.70
N ALA A 146 -20.29 -4.76 5.71
CA ALA A 146 -20.84 -6.00 6.25
C ALA A 146 -22.25 -5.81 6.87
N LYS A 147 -22.48 -4.68 7.56
CA LYS A 147 -23.78 -4.34 8.14
C LYS A 147 -24.93 -4.30 7.12
N ARG A 148 -24.62 -3.97 5.87
CA ARG A 148 -25.60 -3.96 4.77
C ARG A 148 -25.55 -5.20 3.88
N LEU A 149 -24.76 -6.24 4.26
CA LEU A 149 -24.53 -7.48 3.52
C LEU A 149 -23.88 -7.24 2.14
N GLY A 150 -23.10 -6.17 2.01
CA GLY A 150 -22.27 -5.89 0.84
C GLY A 150 -20.94 -6.67 0.90
N ARG A 151 -20.14 -6.52 -0.15
CA ARG A 151 -18.78 -7.08 -0.24
C ARG A 151 -17.76 -5.96 -0.08
N SER A 152 -16.66 -6.24 0.59
CA SER A 152 -15.50 -5.35 0.66
C SER A 152 -14.24 -6.09 0.25
N LEU A 153 -13.39 -5.41 -0.52
CA LEU A 153 -12.00 -5.77 -0.78
C LEU A 153 -11.16 -4.69 -0.13
N LEU A 154 -10.30 -5.08 0.81
CA LEU A 154 -9.58 -4.12 1.65
C LEU A 154 -8.07 -4.34 1.51
N GLU A 155 -7.41 -3.38 0.86
CA GLU A 155 -5.97 -3.30 0.77
C GLU A 155 -5.47 -2.30 1.82
N LEU A 156 -4.78 -2.80 2.84
CA LEU A 156 -4.49 -2.03 4.04
C LEU A 156 -2.99 -1.86 4.25
N GLY A 157 -2.61 -1.27 5.38
CA GLY A 157 -1.24 -1.13 5.78
C GLY A 157 -0.59 -2.45 6.16
N GLY A 158 0.73 -2.44 6.25
CA GLY A 158 1.54 -3.59 6.63
C GLY A 158 2.72 -3.20 7.51
N ASN A 159 3.30 -4.18 8.17
CA ASN A 159 4.50 -4.00 8.97
C ASN A 159 5.60 -4.96 8.48
N ASN A 160 5.99 -4.77 7.23
CA ASN A 160 6.81 -5.69 6.46
C ASN A 160 8.23 -5.79 6.98
N ALA A 161 8.86 -6.94 6.76
CA ALA A 161 10.20 -7.21 7.24
C ALA A 161 11.12 -7.82 6.17
N ILE A 162 12.42 -7.66 6.41
CA ILE A 162 13.49 -8.41 5.73
C ILE A 162 14.24 -9.18 6.82
N ILE A 163 14.48 -10.47 6.60
CA ILE A 163 15.30 -11.33 7.45
C ILE A 163 16.60 -11.60 6.71
N VAL A 164 17.73 -11.31 7.34
CA VAL A 164 19.07 -11.41 6.74
C VAL A 164 19.90 -12.45 7.46
N MET A 165 20.25 -13.52 6.73
CA MET A 165 21.09 -14.61 7.21
C MET A 165 22.57 -14.35 6.96
N PRO A 166 23.50 -15.05 7.63
CA PRO A 166 24.94 -14.82 7.53
C PRO A 166 25.54 -14.99 6.12
N ASP A 167 24.92 -15.81 5.30
CA ASP A 167 25.34 -16.13 3.92
C ASP A 167 24.72 -15.20 2.86
N SER A 168 23.96 -14.18 3.29
CA SER A 168 23.37 -13.21 2.38
C SER A 168 24.42 -12.30 1.74
N ASP A 169 24.20 -11.91 0.48
CA ASP A 169 25.03 -10.89 -0.19
C ASP A 169 24.77 -9.50 0.44
N PRO A 170 25.77 -8.88 1.09
CA PRO A 170 25.60 -7.59 1.76
C PRO A 170 25.21 -6.46 0.82
N GLU A 171 25.66 -6.45 -0.42
CA GLU A 171 25.35 -5.39 -1.39
C GLU A 171 23.88 -5.49 -1.84
N LEU A 172 23.38 -6.70 -2.04
CA LEU A 172 21.97 -6.93 -2.34
C LEU A 172 21.09 -6.52 -1.15
N VAL A 173 21.48 -6.90 0.08
CA VAL A 173 20.79 -6.52 1.31
C VAL A 173 20.68 -5.00 1.43
N LEU A 174 21.79 -4.28 1.25
CA LEU A 174 21.80 -2.82 1.37
C LEU A 174 20.86 -2.15 0.37
N ARG A 175 20.87 -2.59 -0.89
CA ARG A 175 19.98 -2.04 -1.93
C ARG A 175 18.52 -2.33 -1.62
N ALA A 176 18.20 -3.56 -1.24
CA ALA A 176 16.83 -3.96 -0.90
C ALA A 176 16.29 -3.20 0.30
N VAL A 177 17.09 -3.10 1.37
CA VAL A 177 16.71 -2.38 2.60
C VAL A 177 16.56 -0.88 2.33
N LEU A 178 17.53 -0.28 1.62
CA LEU A 178 17.46 1.15 1.31
C LEU A 178 16.22 1.48 0.49
N PHE A 179 15.99 0.75 -0.62
CA PHE A 179 14.82 0.97 -1.45
C PHE A 179 13.52 0.70 -0.68
N GLY A 180 13.44 -0.41 0.05
CA GLY A 180 12.24 -0.81 0.78
C GLY A 180 11.88 0.12 1.93
N ALA A 181 12.87 0.66 2.66
CA ALA A 181 12.62 1.48 3.85
C ALA A 181 12.42 2.97 3.55
N VAL A 182 13.14 3.53 2.55
CA VAL A 182 13.08 4.97 2.29
C VAL A 182 12.31 5.35 1.03
N GLY A 183 12.02 4.39 0.15
CA GLY A 183 11.23 4.62 -1.05
C GLY A 183 9.90 5.30 -0.71
N THR A 184 9.50 6.30 -1.51
CA THR A 184 8.29 7.12 -1.25
C THR A 184 8.25 7.71 0.17
N SER A 185 9.42 8.03 0.74
CA SER A 185 9.56 8.51 2.13
C SER A 185 8.91 7.58 3.17
N GLY A 186 9.01 6.25 2.96
CA GLY A 186 8.39 5.24 3.84
C GLY A 186 6.86 5.20 3.77
N GLN A 187 6.24 5.85 2.78
CA GLN A 187 4.79 5.96 2.63
C GLN A 187 4.21 4.92 1.66
N ARG A 188 4.68 3.66 1.75
CA ARG A 188 4.10 2.51 1.04
C ARG A 188 3.55 1.49 2.03
N CYS A 189 2.47 0.83 1.68
CA CYS A 189 1.99 -0.34 2.42
C CYS A 189 3.03 -1.47 2.45
N THR A 190 3.89 -1.53 1.42
CA THR A 190 4.99 -2.48 1.25
C THR A 190 6.33 -1.97 1.81
N SER A 191 6.40 -0.80 2.47
CA SER A 191 7.66 -0.31 3.04
C SER A 191 8.24 -1.30 4.05
N THR A 192 9.54 -1.56 3.94
CA THR A 192 10.28 -2.34 4.93
C THR A 192 10.37 -1.53 6.22
N ARG A 193 9.70 -1.98 7.26
CA ARG A 193 9.67 -1.32 8.57
C ARG A 193 10.50 -2.04 9.61
N ARG A 194 10.72 -3.35 9.41
CA ARG A 194 11.47 -4.21 10.33
C ARG A 194 12.58 -4.92 9.58
N LEU A 195 13.79 -4.87 10.12
CA LEU A 195 14.97 -5.53 9.61
C LEU A 195 15.52 -6.47 10.68
N PHE A 196 15.47 -7.76 10.43
CA PHE A 196 16.04 -8.78 11.31
C PHE A 196 17.43 -9.15 10.78
N LEU A 197 18.46 -8.96 11.58
CA LEU A 197 19.84 -9.25 11.25
C LEU A 197 20.38 -10.38 12.13
N HIS A 198 20.95 -11.39 11.54
CA HIS A 198 21.69 -12.39 12.32
C HIS A 198 22.87 -11.71 13.03
N LYS A 199 23.08 -12.01 14.32
CA LYS A 199 24.06 -11.34 15.18
C LYS A 199 25.48 -11.28 14.60
N SER A 200 25.90 -12.33 13.87
CA SER A 200 27.26 -12.38 13.32
C SER A 200 27.57 -11.33 12.24
N ILE A 201 26.54 -10.76 11.59
CA ILE A 201 26.68 -9.78 10.51
C ILE A 201 26.07 -8.43 10.86
N SER A 202 25.34 -8.34 11.96
CA SER A 202 24.55 -7.17 12.34
C SER A 202 25.36 -5.89 12.37
N ALA A 203 26.49 -5.86 13.11
CA ALA A 203 27.32 -4.67 13.24
C ALA A 203 27.79 -4.14 11.86
N SER A 204 28.28 -5.03 11.00
CA SER A 204 28.78 -4.66 9.66
C SER A 204 27.68 -4.10 8.76
N ILE A 205 26.47 -4.69 8.80
CA ILE A 205 25.32 -4.21 8.00
C ILE A 205 24.82 -2.87 8.54
N ILE A 206 24.74 -2.70 9.86
CA ILE A 206 24.32 -1.44 10.49
C ILE A 206 25.26 -0.29 10.09
N ASP A 207 26.58 -0.48 10.19
CA ASP A 207 27.56 0.55 9.81
C ASP A 207 27.42 0.97 8.34
N LYS A 208 27.22 0.01 7.46
CA LYS A 208 26.98 0.28 6.04
C LYS A 208 25.65 0.99 5.79
N LEU A 209 24.58 0.63 6.52
CA LEU A 209 23.30 1.32 6.44
C LEU A 209 23.39 2.76 6.93
N ILE A 210 24.07 3.03 8.05
CA ILE A 210 24.30 4.39 8.55
C ILE A 210 25.03 5.22 7.50
N THR A 211 26.07 4.66 6.89
CA THR A 211 26.81 5.31 5.81
C THR A 211 25.91 5.62 4.62
N SER A 212 25.08 4.66 4.19
CA SER A 212 24.16 4.84 3.06
C SER A 212 23.08 5.90 3.37
N TYR A 213 22.51 5.87 4.56
CA TYR A 213 21.50 6.84 4.99
C TYR A 213 22.06 8.27 5.05
N SER A 214 23.33 8.45 5.45
CA SER A 214 23.98 9.76 5.47
C SER A 214 24.17 10.39 4.08
N GLN A 215 24.11 9.59 3.02
CA GLN A 215 24.27 10.02 1.63
C GLN A 215 22.92 10.27 0.93
N ILE A 216 21.78 9.97 1.61
CA ILE A 216 20.46 10.16 1.02
C ILE A 216 20.21 11.65 0.78
N LYS A 217 19.95 12.01 -0.47
CA LYS A 217 19.54 13.36 -0.82
C LYS A 217 18.05 13.54 -0.59
N ILE A 218 17.71 14.39 0.38
CA ILE A 218 16.34 14.75 0.73
C ILE A 218 16.03 16.11 0.10
N GLY A 219 15.00 16.18 -0.72
CA GLY A 219 14.72 17.43 -1.46
C GLY A 219 13.39 17.45 -2.18
N ASN A 220 13.30 18.43 -3.10
CA ASN A 220 12.14 18.57 -3.97
C ASN A 220 12.05 17.34 -4.89
N PRO A 221 10.92 16.62 -4.93
CA PRO A 221 10.77 15.43 -5.76
C PRO A 221 10.82 15.71 -7.29
N LEU A 222 10.79 16.97 -7.71
CA LEU A 222 10.98 17.35 -9.11
C LEU A 222 12.46 17.46 -9.50
N ASP A 223 13.37 17.48 -8.53
CA ASP A 223 14.81 17.50 -8.80
C ASP A 223 15.30 16.06 -9.06
N SER A 224 16.02 15.87 -10.17
CA SER A 224 16.40 14.54 -10.68
C SER A 224 17.32 13.73 -9.75
N ASP A 225 17.99 14.38 -8.82
CA ASP A 225 18.90 13.77 -7.87
C ASP A 225 18.30 13.60 -6.45
N THR A 226 17.05 13.99 -6.25
CA THR A 226 16.32 13.75 -5.00
C THR A 226 15.93 12.28 -4.89
N LEU A 227 16.34 11.64 -3.80
CA LEU A 227 15.94 10.27 -3.49
C LEU A 227 14.70 10.22 -2.57
N VAL A 228 14.63 11.12 -1.60
CA VAL A 228 13.56 11.17 -0.60
C VAL A 228 12.87 12.53 -0.66
N GLY A 229 11.58 12.51 -0.94
CA GLY A 229 10.71 13.68 -0.95
C GLY A 229 10.07 13.94 0.42
N PRO A 230 9.06 14.85 0.48
CA PRO A 230 8.37 15.17 1.72
C PRO A 230 7.35 14.07 2.10
N LEU A 231 6.96 14.07 3.36
CA LEU A 231 5.71 13.43 3.80
C LEU A 231 4.51 14.18 3.22
N VAL A 232 3.35 13.53 3.22
CA VAL A 232 2.15 14.07 2.55
C VAL A 232 1.58 15.33 3.20
N ASP A 233 1.66 15.44 4.53
CA ASP A 233 1.14 16.59 5.29
C ASP A 233 1.75 16.70 6.70
N ASN A 234 1.35 17.76 7.41
CA ASN A 234 1.79 18.02 8.79
C ASN A 234 1.35 16.92 9.77
N LYS A 235 0.23 16.23 9.50
CA LYS A 235 -0.22 15.13 10.35
C LYS A 235 0.77 13.96 10.29
N ALA A 236 1.28 13.65 9.10
CA ALA A 236 2.30 12.61 8.91
C ALA A 236 3.63 12.96 9.62
N VAL A 237 4.03 14.25 9.61
CA VAL A 237 5.20 14.72 10.38
C VAL A 237 4.97 14.56 11.88
N LYS A 238 3.77 14.86 12.35
CA LYS A 238 3.41 14.67 13.76
C LYS A 238 3.45 13.19 14.13
N GLU A 239 2.86 12.31 13.35
CA GLU A 239 2.88 10.86 13.56
C GLU A 239 4.32 10.32 13.61
N TYR A 240 5.20 10.79 12.71
CA TYR A 240 6.63 10.49 12.77
C TYR A 240 7.27 10.94 14.07
N SER A 241 7.02 12.17 14.52
CA SER A 241 7.58 12.72 15.75
C SER A 241 7.06 12.00 16.99
N ASP A 242 5.75 11.73 17.04
CA ASP A 242 5.12 10.99 18.13
C ASP A 242 5.73 9.57 18.25
N ALA A 243 5.98 8.90 17.11
CA ALA A 243 6.63 7.60 17.08
C ALA A 243 8.05 7.65 17.67
N LEU A 244 8.86 8.66 17.32
CA LEU A 244 10.19 8.83 17.88
C LEU A 244 10.18 9.05 19.40
N GLU A 245 9.20 9.77 19.92
CA GLU A 245 9.04 9.96 21.37
C GLU A 245 8.66 8.63 22.08
N ILE A 246 7.81 7.81 21.44
CA ILE A 246 7.48 6.47 21.96
C ILE A 246 8.71 5.57 21.93
N ILE A 247 9.46 5.55 20.82
CA ILE A 247 10.72 4.79 20.69
C ILE A 247 11.68 5.10 21.83
N LYS A 248 11.89 6.39 22.14
CA LYS A 248 12.76 6.81 23.25
C LYS A 248 12.24 6.33 24.62
N LYS A 249 10.93 6.43 24.85
CA LYS A 249 10.28 5.96 26.09
C LYS A 249 10.41 4.44 26.27
N GLU A 250 10.31 3.71 25.19
CA GLU A 250 10.45 2.25 25.16
C GLU A 250 11.91 1.78 25.06
N LYS A 251 12.87 2.71 25.20
CA LYS A 251 14.32 2.47 25.21
C LYS A 251 14.88 1.95 23.87
N GLY A 252 14.24 2.27 22.75
CA GLY A 252 14.83 2.11 21.42
C GLY A 252 15.98 3.10 21.22
N GLU A 253 17.03 2.69 20.53
CA GLU A 253 18.20 3.50 20.24
C GLU A 253 18.13 4.03 18.81
N ILE A 254 18.10 5.36 18.64
CA ILE A 254 18.18 5.99 17.34
C ILE A 254 19.63 5.98 16.87
N LEU A 255 19.93 5.18 15.86
CA LEU A 255 21.27 5.02 15.29
C LEU A 255 21.61 6.11 14.26
N TYR A 256 20.58 6.59 13.53
CA TYR A 256 20.71 7.64 12.53
C TYR A 256 19.38 8.37 12.35
N GLY A 257 19.42 9.66 11.97
CA GLY A 257 18.25 10.46 11.65
C GLY A 257 17.46 10.92 12.88
N GLY A 258 16.13 10.93 12.77
CA GLY A 258 15.25 11.30 13.88
C GLY A 258 14.91 12.78 13.94
N ASN A 259 15.18 13.55 12.90
CA ASN A 259 14.93 14.98 12.88
C ASN A 259 13.85 15.38 11.86
N VAL A 260 13.06 16.37 12.23
CA VAL A 260 12.21 17.12 11.30
C VAL A 260 13.06 18.21 10.65
N ILE A 261 13.08 18.27 9.33
CA ILE A 261 13.90 19.22 8.58
C ILE A 261 13.14 20.56 8.49
N GLN A 262 13.72 21.62 9.01
CA GLN A 262 13.12 22.96 9.03
C GLN A 262 13.29 23.66 7.67
N ARG A 263 12.33 23.44 6.80
CA ARG A 263 12.22 24.08 5.47
C ARG A 263 10.76 24.05 5.01
N ASP A 264 10.46 24.76 3.92
CA ASP A 264 9.13 24.72 3.31
C ASP A 264 8.81 23.29 2.83
N GLY A 265 7.68 22.74 3.30
CA GLY A 265 7.26 21.35 3.07
C GLY A 265 7.39 20.49 4.32
N TYR A 266 7.07 19.22 4.19
CA TYR A 266 6.92 18.26 5.30
C TYR A 266 8.06 17.24 5.32
N TYR A 267 9.29 17.71 5.46
CA TYR A 267 10.47 16.87 5.34
C TYR A 267 10.94 16.32 6.70
N VAL A 268 11.29 15.03 6.68
CA VAL A 268 11.88 14.34 7.82
C VAL A 268 13.11 13.55 7.38
N GLU A 269 14.01 13.27 8.31
CA GLU A 269 15.13 12.39 8.04
C GLU A 269 14.70 10.92 8.10
N PRO A 270 15.06 10.08 7.11
CA PRO A 270 14.98 8.64 7.25
C PRO A 270 15.75 8.18 8.50
N THR A 271 15.13 7.31 9.28
CA THR A 271 15.58 6.99 10.64
C THR A 271 15.85 5.50 10.81
N LEU A 272 17.02 5.18 11.36
CA LEU A 272 17.41 3.84 11.77
C LEU A 272 17.29 3.72 13.29
N VAL A 273 16.60 2.70 13.76
CA VAL A 273 16.37 2.45 15.20
C VAL A 273 16.80 1.03 15.53
N LYS A 274 17.73 0.87 16.48
CA LYS A 274 17.94 -0.43 17.12
C LYS A 274 16.83 -0.64 18.13
N ALA A 275 16.01 -1.66 17.90
CA ALA A 275 14.78 -1.90 18.62
C ALA A 275 14.77 -3.25 19.33
N ASN A 276 13.86 -3.38 20.29
CA ASN A 276 13.57 -4.61 21.01
C ASN A 276 12.18 -5.13 20.62
N MET A 277 12.02 -6.44 20.52
CA MET A 277 10.73 -7.04 20.17
C MET A 277 9.62 -6.79 21.21
N ASP A 278 9.99 -6.43 22.43
CA ASP A 278 9.06 -6.10 23.52
C ASP A 278 8.45 -4.68 23.37
N MET A 279 8.98 -3.85 22.48
CA MET A 279 8.45 -2.51 22.22
C MET A 279 7.08 -2.62 21.52
N GLU A 280 6.09 -1.91 22.03
CA GLU A 280 4.74 -1.92 21.41
C GLU A 280 4.72 -1.18 20.08
N ILE A 281 5.50 -0.09 19.95
CA ILE A 281 5.53 0.71 18.72
C ILE A 281 5.97 -0.10 17.49
N VAL A 282 6.81 -1.12 17.64
CA VAL A 282 7.30 -1.94 16.52
C VAL A 282 6.23 -2.86 15.94
N ARG A 283 5.08 -2.98 16.62
CA ARG A 283 3.93 -3.76 16.18
C ARG A 283 2.93 -2.95 15.37
N GLU A 284 3.06 -1.63 15.41
CA GLU A 284 2.18 -0.71 14.70
C GLU A 284 2.87 -0.12 13.47
N GLU A 285 2.08 0.15 12.42
CA GLU A 285 2.57 0.81 11.23
C GLU A 285 2.71 2.32 11.48
N THR A 286 3.95 2.84 11.44
CA THR A 286 4.20 4.27 11.28
C THR A 286 4.45 4.56 9.80
N PHE A 287 3.54 5.29 9.14
CA PHE A 287 3.61 5.55 7.69
C PHE A 287 4.61 6.66 7.34
N ALA A 288 5.86 6.43 7.76
CA ALA A 288 7.00 7.34 7.65
C ALA A 288 8.31 6.53 7.54
N PRO A 289 9.44 7.15 7.15
CA PRO A 289 10.68 6.42 6.92
C PRO A 289 11.43 6.07 8.22
N ILE A 290 10.86 5.17 9.02
CA ILE A 290 11.47 4.61 10.23
C ILE A 290 11.70 3.12 10.01
N LEU A 291 12.96 2.67 10.16
CA LEU A 291 13.34 1.27 10.07
C LEU A 291 13.80 0.77 11.45
N TYR A 292 13.09 -0.22 11.97
CA TYR A 292 13.45 -0.92 13.21
C TYR A 292 14.39 -2.08 12.90
N ILE A 293 15.54 -2.16 13.59
CA ILE A 293 16.56 -3.19 13.42
C ILE A 293 16.56 -4.09 14.66
N PHE A 294 16.45 -5.39 14.42
CA PHE A 294 16.47 -6.45 15.43
C PHE A 294 17.62 -7.41 15.17
N GLU A 295 18.18 -7.96 16.24
CA GLU A 295 19.20 -9.00 16.17
C GLU A 295 18.60 -10.34 16.58
N PHE A 296 18.98 -11.42 15.90
CA PHE A 296 18.59 -12.80 16.23
C PHE A 296 19.79 -13.76 16.09
N GLU A 297 19.70 -14.92 16.72
CA GLU A 297 20.72 -15.99 16.66
C GLU A 297 20.25 -17.17 15.84
N VAL A 298 18.99 -17.56 15.95
CA VAL A 298 18.39 -18.66 15.19
C VAL A 298 17.19 -18.15 14.38
N LEU A 299 17.02 -18.69 13.18
CA LEU A 299 16.02 -18.22 12.21
C LEU A 299 14.60 -18.27 12.78
N GLU A 300 14.31 -19.27 13.59
CA GLU A 300 13.00 -19.46 14.23
C GLU A 300 12.59 -18.28 15.10
N GLU A 301 13.53 -17.62 15.79
CA GLU A 301 13.28 -16.39 16.56
C GLU A 301 12.80 -15.24 15.65
N ALA A 302 13.46 -15.08 14.49
CA ALA A 302 13.09 -14.04 13.54
C ALA A 302 11.72 -14.32 12.90
N ILE A 303 11.42 -15.58 12.57
CA ILE A 303 10.12 -16.01 12.01
C ILE A 303 9.00 -15.81 13.04
N GLU A 304 9.20 -16.22 14.30
CA GLU A 304 8.22 -16.04 15.36
C GLU A 304 7.94 -14.54 15.60
N ALA A 305 9.01 -13.75 15.69
CA ALA A 305 8.93 -12.31 15.83
C ALA A 305 8.23 -11.64 14.63
N HIS A 306 8.52 -12.10 13.42
CA HIS A 306 7.84 -11.60 12.22
C HIS A 306 6.34 -11.90 12.26
N ASN A 307 5.96 -13.11 12.61
CA ASN A 307 4.57 -13.59 12.65
C ASN A 307 3.78 -13.04 13.86
N SER A 308 4.44 -12.45 14.85
CA SER A 308 3.78 -11.88 16.04
C SER A 308 3.02 -10.58 15.76
N VAL A 309 3.15 -10.02 14.56
CA VAL A 309 2.50 -8.76 14.17
C VAL A 309 1.24 -9.03 13.37
N CYS A 310 0.12 -8.57 13.87
CA CYS A 310 -1.24 -8.91 13.39
C CYS A 310 -1.58 -8.37 11.98
N LEU A 311 -0.85 -7.38 11.46
CA LEU A 311 -1.20 -6.72 10.19
C LEU A 311 -0.85 -7.52 8.93
N LEU A 312 -0.14 -8.65 9.06
CA LEU A 312 0.20 -9.52 7.94
C LEU A 312 -1.00 -10.32 7.38
N TYR A 313 -2.08 -10.42 8.14
CA TYR A 313 -3.31 -11.08 7.66
C TYR A 313 -4.08 -10.27 6.63
N THR A 314 -3.73 -9.01 6.44
CA THR A 314 -4.42 -8.08 5.55
C THR A 314 -3.61 -7.69 4.33
N SER A 315 -2.34 -8.08 4.26
CA SER A 315 -1.53 -7.98 3.06
C SER A 315 -1.55 -9.35 2.37
N ASP A 316 -2.33 -9.45 1.34
CA ASP A 316 -2.78 -10.68 0.75
C ASP A 316 -1.88 -11.19 -0.40
N ALA A 317 -2.14 -10.72 -1.59
CA ALA A 317 -1.54 -11.22 -2.82
C ALA A 317 -0.01 -10.97 -2.93
N ALA A 318 0.51 -9.93 -2.30
CA ALA A 318 1.95 -9.66 -2.29
C ALA A 318 2.71 -10.67 -1.43
N ASP A 319 2.10 -11.12 -0.32
CA ASP A 319 2.70 -12.14 0.55
C ASP A 319 2.60 -13.54 -0.07
N GLU A 320 1.58 -13.83 -0.85
CA GLU A 320 1.44 -15.10 -1.54
C GLU A 320 2.41 -15.27 -2.71
N SER A 321 2.82 -14.20 -3.37
CA SER A 321 3.84 -14.22 -4.42
C SER A 321 5.24 -14.57 -3.89
N CYS A 322 5.49 -14.46 -2.59
CA CYS A 322 6.75 -14.84 -1.95
C CYS A 322 6.80 -16.31 -1.52
N ARG A 323 5.77 -17.12 -1.83
CA ARG A 323 5.71 -18.55 -1.55
C ARG A 323 6.08 -19.45 -2.72
N VAL A 324 6.72 -18.90 -3.75
CA VAL A 324 7.23 -19.67 -4.90
C VAL A 324 8.71 -19.96 -4.75
#